data_ab014395953828f9e0e3f432ae589d42
#
_entry.id   ab014395953828f9e0e3f432ae589d42
#
_cell.length_a   1.000
_cell.length_b   1.000
_cell.length_c   1.000
_cell.angle_alpha   90.00
_cell.angle_beta   90.00
_cell.angle_gamma   90.00
#
_symmetry.space_group_name_H-M   'P 1'
#
loop_
_entity.id
_entity.type
_entity.pdbx_description
1 polymer ?
#
loop_
_entity_poly.entity_id
_entity_poly.type
_entity_poly.pdbx_seq_one_letter_code
_entity_poly.pdbx_strand_id
1 'polypeptide(L)'
;MNTGKMRIGLNGNQLKLIAVVSMIIDHIAYLFIGEGMLAPAMQAGKELPAFLMLYRVMRVIGRIAFPIFCFLLVEGFLHTKSRQRYAIRLGLFALISEIPFDLFISGNKFFVNWEFQNVMITLLLGLIMLELLERLDIRKKNALDQGRSHISGAFQPELLAQLFVIFLFCVIAWIVRCDYDYTGIMLIAILYWFRWDRKYMCIAGFLWMAVINQILVYLPTLALSFVLIFLYNGTRGKGKSKYAGYLFYPAHMAVFALIYTFL
;
A
#
# COMPACT_ATOMS: atom_id res chain seq x y z
N MET A 1 9.17 3.03 -36.83
CA MET A 1 8.59 4.35 -36.45
C MET A 1 7.36 4.12 -35.61
N ASN A 2 7.51 4.25 -34.30
CA ASN A 2 6.39 4.01 -33.37
C ASN A 2 5.77 5.39 -33.10
N THR A 3 4.69 5.69 -33.82
CA THR A 3 3.91 6.92 -33.64
C THR A 3 3.42 6.96 -32.22
N GLY A 4 3.98 7.86 -31.41
CA GLY A 4 3.63 8.07 -30.02
C GLY A 4 2.18 8.55 -29.86
N LYS A 5 1.21 7.64 -29.98
CA LYS A 5 -0.13 7.91 -29.46
C LYS A 5 -0.01 8.17 -27.97
N MET A 6 -0.19 9.43 -27.56
CA MET A 6 -0.40 9.76 -26.14
C MET A 6 -1.53 8.88 -25.65
N ARG A 7 -1.20 7.89 -24.79
CA ARG A 7 -2.23 7.09 -24.13
C ARG A 7 -2.97 8.01 -23.17
N ILE A 8 -4.23 8.28 -23.47
CA ILE A 8 -5.13 9.04 -22.58
C ILE A 8 -5.21 8.28 -21.26
N GLY A 9 -5.08 8.98 -20.14
CA GLY A 9 -5.14 8.37 -18.80
C GLY A 9 -4.09 8.93 -17.86
N LEU A 10 -4.10 8.45 -16.62
CA LEU A 10 -3.19 8.87 -15.56
C LEU A 10 -1.83 8.18 -15.69
N ASN A 11 -0.75 8.92 -15.53
CA ASN A 11 0.59 8.33 -15.39
C ASN A 11 0.92 7.98 -13.93
N GLY A 12 1.99 7.22 -13.71
CA GLY A 12 2.38 6.76 -12.37
C GLY A 12 2.68 7.90 -11.39
N ASN A 13 3.22 9.03 -11.85
CA ASN A 13 3.48 10.18 -10.99
C ASN A 13 2.18 10.89 -10.57
N GLN A 14 1.17 10.94 -11.44
CA GLN A 14 -0.14 11.49 -11.11
C GLN A 14 -0.87 10.61 -10.09
N LEU A 15 -0.86 9.28 -10.29
CA LEU A 15 -1.40 8.34 -9.30
C LEU A 15 -0.70 8.49 -7.95
N LYS A 16 0.63 8.59 -7.95
CA LYS A 16 1.41 8.80 -6.73
C LYS A 16 1.04 10.11 -6.04
N LEU A 17 0.83 11.19 -6.79
CA LEU A 17 0.43 12.48 -6.24
C LEU A 17 -0.95 12.39 -5.57
N ILE A 18 -1.92 11.74 -6.23
CA ILE A 18 -3.26 11.52 -5.67
C ILE A 18 -3.16 10.72 -4.36
N ALA A 19 -2.39 9.63 -4.35
CA ALA A 19 -2.19 8.81 -3.16
C ALA A 19 -1.53 9.61 -2.02
N VAL A 20 -0.51 10.41 -2.32
CA VAL A 20 0.18 11.26 -1.32
C VAL A 20 -0.77 12.32 -0.75
N VAL A 21 -1.55 13.01 -1.57
CA VAL A 21 -2.51 14.02 -1.10
C VAL A 21 -3.59 13.36 -0.21
N SER A 22 -4.13 12.23 -0.65
CA SER A 22 -5.11 11.45 0.12
C SER A 22 -4.54 11.00 1.48
N MET A 23 -3.28 10.54 1.51
CA MET A 23 -2.58 10.14 2.74
C MET A 23 -2.36 11.34 3.68
N ILE A 24 -1.99 12.51 3.17
CA ILE A 24 -1.86 13.73 3.99
C ILE A 24 -3.17 14.08 4.66
N ILE A 25 -4.28 14.05 3.91
CA ILE A 25 -5.62 14.33 4.42
C ILE A 25 -5.98 13.35 5.56
N ASP A 26 -5.69 12.06 5.38
CA ASP A 26 -5.90 11.02 6.39
C ASP A 26 -5.11 11.27 7.67
N HIS A 27 -3.83 11.62 7.53
CA HIS A 27 -2.93 11.84 8.67
C HIS A 27 -3.26 13.13 9.42
N ILE A 28 -3.67 14.20 8.73
CA ILE A 28 -4.20 15.40 9.38
C ILE A 28 -5.44 15.05 10.19
N ALA A 29 -6.38 14.29 9.62
CA ALA A 29 -7.55 13.86 10.34
C ALA A 29 -7.21 13.04 11.58
N TYR A 30 -6.32 12.06 11.44
CA TYR A 30 -5.93 11.18 12.54
C TYR A 30 -5.33 11.98 13.70
N LEU A 31 -4.25 12.73 13.45
CA LEU A 31 -3.47 13.35 14.51
C LEU A 31 -4.15 14.61 15.08
N PHE A 32 -4.54 15.56 14.24
CA PHE A 32 -5.01 16.87 14.72
C PHE A 32 -6.48 16.85 15.11
N ILE A 33 -7.34 16.16 14.36
CA ILE A 33 -8.77 16.11 14.68
C ILE A 33 -9.06 14.95 15.64
N GLY A 34 -8.56 13.73 15.36
CA GLY A 34 -8.78 12.55 16.18
C GLY A 34 -8.14 12.69 17.56
N GLU A 35 -6.80 12.69 17.58
CA GLU A 35 -6.02 12.72 18.82
C GLU A 35 -6.02 14.10 19.48
N GLY A 36 -5.95 15.18 18.69
CA GLY A 36 -5.84 16.54 19.22
C GLY A 36 -7.15 17.16 19.70
N MET A 37 -8.29 16.81 19.10
CA MET A 37 -9.59 17.45 19.40
C MET A 37 -10.64 16.47 19.91
N LEU A 38 -10.88 15.37 19.21
CA LEU A 38 -11.97 14.45 19.54
C LEU A 38 -11.67 13.60 20.77
N ALA A 39 -10.46 13.06 20.90
CA ALA A 39 -10.11 12.22 22.04
C ALA A 39 -10.16 12.99 23.37
N PRO A 40 -9.58 14.21 23.51
CA PRO A 40 -9.72 15.00 24.72
C PRO A 40 -11.17 15.45 25.01
N ALA A 41 -11.93 15.79 23.96
CA ALA A 41 -13.33 16.18 24.13
C ALA A 41 -14.17 15.02 24.67
N MET A 42 -14.00 13.81 24.12
CA MET A 42 -14.70 12.61 24.60
C MET A 42 -14.34 12.28 26.05
N GLN A 43 -13.07 12.40 26.44
CA GLN A 43 -12.63 12.20 27.84
C GLN A 43 -13.29 13.24 28.79
N ALA A 44 -13.55 14.44 28.31
CA ALA A 44 -14.23 15.51 29.07
C ALA A 44 -15.78 15.41 28.99
N GLY A 45 -16.35 14.34 28.39
CA GLY A 45 -17.79 14.17 28.20
C GLY A 45 -18.42 15.16 27.23
N LYS A 46 -17.62 15.78 26.34
CA LYS A 46 -18.09 16.76 25.35
C LYS A 46 -18.23 16.10 23.97
N GLU A 47 -19.31 16.43 23.28
CA GLU A 47 -19.52 16.01 21.90
C GLU A 47 -19.15 17.14 20.93
N LEU A 48 -18.39 16.80 19.89
CA LEU A 48 -18.01 17.71 18.81
C LEU A 48 -18.49 17.17 17.45
N PRO A 49 -19.81 17.18 17.16
CA PRO A 49 -20.37 16.47 16.01
C PRO A 49 -19.84 16.96 14.66
N ALA A 50 -19.58 18.27 14.52
CA ALA A 50 -19.01 18.84 13.30
C ALA A 50 -17.58 18.32 13.04
N PHE A 51 -16.75 18.27 14.08
CA PHE A 51 -15.38 17.72 13.96
C PHE A 51 -15.39 16.22 13.75
N LEU A 52 -16.32 15.49 14.37
CA LEU A 52 -16.49 14.05 14.12
C LEU A 52 -16.90 13.79 12.66
N MET A 53 -17.79 14.59 12.09
CA MET A 53 -18.16 14.47 10.68
C MET A 53 -16.98 14.78 9.77
N LEU A 54 -16.24 15.86 10.02
CA LEU A 54 -15.03 16.24 9.28
C LEU A 54 -13.98 15.13 9.34
N TYR A 55 -13.71 14.61 10.54
CA TYR A 55 -12.81 13.47 10.76
C TYR A 55 -13.19 12.29 9.88
N ARG A 56 -14.45 11.85 9.92
CA ARG A 56 -14.94 10.72 9.12
C ARG A 56 -14.75 10.95 7.63
N VAL A 57 -15.12 12.11 7.11
CA VAL A 57 -14.97 12.45 5.68
C VAL A 57 -13.50 12.37 5.25
N MET A 58 -12.60 12.99 6.02
CA MET A 58 -11.16 12.99 5.71
C MET A 58 -10.57 11.57 5.78
N ARG A 59 -10.97 10.75 6.78
CA ARG A 59 -10.56 9.34 6.88
C ARG A 59 -11.07 8.49 5.71
N VAL A 60 -12.27 8.77 5.22
CA VAL A 60 -12.84 8.12 4.02
C VAL A 60 -12.01 8.47 2.78
N ILE A 61 -11.65 9.74 2.59
CA ILE A 61 -10.75 10.16 1.49
C ILE A 61 -9.39 9.46 1.60
N GLY A 62 -8.86 9.30 2.80
CA GLY A 62 -7.60 8.62 3.06
C GLY A 62 -7.51 7.20 2.51
N ARG A 63 -8.63 6.49 2.44
CA ARG A 63 -8.68 5.08 1.93
C ARG A 63 -8.25 4.94 0.48
N ILE A 64 -8.20 6.01 -0.29
CA ILE A 64 -7.73 6.01 -1.69
C ILE A 64 -6.23 5.69 -1.78
N ALA A 65 -5.44 6.08 -0.79
CA ALA A 65 -3.97 6.04 -0.86
C ALA A 65 -3.41 4.62 -0.96
N PHE A 66 -3.83 3.73 -0.07
CA PHE A 66 -3.19 2.43 0.11
C PHE A 66 -3.29 1.51 -1.13
N PRO A 67 -4.47 1.32 -1.77
CA PRO A 67 -4.56 0.50 -2.97
C PRO A 67 -3.68 1.03 -4.10
N ILE A 68 -3.56 2.36 -4.24
CA ILE A 68 -2.70 2.97 -5.25
C ILE A 68 -1.22 2.71 -4.94
N PHE A 69 -0.79 2.79 -3.68
CA PHE A 69 0.60 2.46 -3.31
C PHE A 69 0.93 1.00 -3.55
N CYS A 70 0.02 0.06 -3.23
CA CYS A 70 0.18 -1.37 -3.55
C CYS A 70 0.30 -1.60 -5.06
N PHE A 71 -0.54 -0.95 -5.86
CA PHE A 71 -0.46 -1.02 -7.32
C PHE A 71 0.88 -0.46 -7.83
N LEU A 72 1.31 0.70 -7.36
CA LEU A 72 2.59 1.30 -7.76
C LEU A 72 3.80 0.47 -7.30
N LEU A 73 3.68 -0.29 -6.20
CA LEU A 73 4.69 -1.25 -5.77
C LEU A 73 4.82 -2.38 -6.79
N VAL A 74 3.71 -3.00 -7.21
CA VAL A 74 3.68 -4.07 -8.21
C VAL A 74 4.20 -3.57 -9.55
N GLU A 75 3.76 -2.40 -10.03
CA GLU A 75 4.29 -1.77 -11.25
C GLU A 75 5.80 -1.49 -11.13
N GLY A 76 6.24 -0.97 -9.99
CA GLY A 76 7.65 -0.75 -9.71
C GLY A 76 8.48 -2.04 -9.71
N PHE A 77 7.95 -3.12 -9.16
CA PHE A 77 8.56 -4.45 -9.15
C PHE A 77 8.74 -5.01 -10.58
N LEU A 78 7.70 -4.91 -11.39
CA LEU A 78 7.71 -5.43 -12.76
C LEU A 78 8.66 -4.66 -13.69
N HIS A 79 8.87 -3.35 -13.44
CA HIS A 79 9.65 -2.47 -14.32
C HIS A 79 11.04 -2.10 -13.77
N THR A 80 11.43 -2.57 -12.57
CA THR A 80 12.74 -2.24 -12.01
C THR A 80 13.86 -3.06 -12.63
N LYS A 81 15.01 -2.42 -12.88
CA LYS A 81 16.23 -3.10 -13.32
C LYS A 81 16.92 -3.90 -12.21
N SER A 82 16.67 -3.58 -10.94
CA SER A 82 17.28 -4.24 -9.79
C SER A 82 16.30 -4.26 -8.61
N ARG A 83 15.68 -5.42 -8.44
CA ARG A 83 14.75 -5.72 -7.34
C ARG A 83 15.44 -5.64 -5.98
N GLN A 84 16.65 -6.12 -5.89
CA GLN A 84 17.45 -6.03 -4.67
C GLN A 84 17.68 -4.58 -4.23
N ARG A 85 18.13 -3.69 -5.15
CA ARG A 85 18.29 -2.27 -4.83
C ARG A 85 16.96 -1.58 -4.49
N TYR A 86 15.86 -2.07 -5.04
CA TYR A 86 14.53 -1.59 -4.69
C TYR A 86 14.17 -1.99 -3.25
N ALA A 87 14.35 -3.26 -2.88
CA ALA A 87 14.09 -3.76 -1.53
C ALA A 87 14.99 -3.08 -0.49
N ILE A 88 16.29 -2.92 -0.75
CA ILE A 88 17.22 -2.22 0.16
C ILE A 88 16.76 -0.78 0.42
N ARG A 89 16.41 -0.04 -0.64
CA ARG A 89 15.92 1.34 -0.46
C ARG A 89 14.63 1.38 0.36
N LEU A 90 13.67 0.50 0.04
CA LEU A 90 12.40 0.43 0.77
C LEU A 90 12.63 0.08 2.24
N GLY A 91 13.51 -0.89 2.52
CA GLY A 91 13.88 -1.30 3.88
C GLY A 91 14.59 -0.20 4.67
N LEU A 92 15.55 0.52 4.05
CA LEU A 92 16.20 1.65 4.71
C LEU A 92 15.20 2.75 5.09
N PHE A 93 14.29 3.09 4.17
CA PHE A 93 13.27 4.09 4.48
C PHE A 93 12.19 3.57 5.43
N ALA A 94 11.89 2.27 5.45
CA ALA A 94 11.04 1.66 6.46
C ALA A 94 11.64 1.87 7.86
N LEU A 95 12.93 1.56 8.04
CA LEU A 95 13.64 1.75 9.33
C LEU A 95 13.72 3.24 9.73
N ILE A 96 14.05 4.13 8.80
CA ILE A 96 14.10 5.58 9.06
C ILE A 96 12.71 6.11 9.46
N SER A 97 11.65 5.52 8.92
CA SER A 97 10.28 5.96 9.15
C SER A 97 9.71 5.50 10.49
N GLU A 98 10.32 4.52 11.18
CA GLU A 98 9.79 4.00 12.45
C GLU A 98 9.69 5.08 13.51
N ILE A 99 10.75 5.82 13.76
CA ILE A 99 10.76 6.88 14.78
C ILE A 99 9.70 7.96 14.49
N PRO A 100 9.63 8.58 13.29
CA PRO A 100 8.55 9.50 12.96
C PRO A 100 7.15 8.90 13.04
N PHE A 101 6.99 7.63 12.66
CA PHE A 101 5.72 6.92 12.72
C PHE A 101 5.27 6.70 14.17
N ASP A 102 6.16 6.24 15.04
CA ASP A 102 5.87 6.02 16.46
C ASP A 102 5.48 7.33 17.16
N LEU A 103 6.22 8.40 16.92
CA LEU A 103 5.89 9.72 17.44
C LEU A 103 4.53 10.22 16.93
N PHE A 104 4.22 9.96 15.67
CA PHE A 104 2.97 10.34 15.05
C PHE A 104 1.78 9.55 15.64
N ILE A 105 1.90 8.23 15.79
CA ILE A 105 0.82 7.37 16.30
C ILE A 105 0.59 7.57 17.79
N SER A 106 1.67 7.73 18.58
CA SER A 106 1.58 7.88 20.03
C SER A 106 1.25 9.29 20.51
N GLY A 107 1.05 10.25 19.61
CA GLY A 107 0.87 11.66 19.96
C GLY A 107 2.07 12.20 20.74
N ASN A 108 3.29 11.89 20.31
CA ASN A 108 4.58 12.28 20.92
C ASN A 108 4.87 11.72 22.33
N LYS A 109 4.18 10.65 22.73
CA LYS A 109 4.40 10.04 24.06
C LYS A 109 5.55 9.05 24.10
N PHE A 110 5.86 8.39 22.97
CA PHE A 110 6.87 7.33 22.91
C PHE A 110 7.72 7.43 21.64
N PHE A 111 9.04 7.22 21.78
CA PHE A 111 9.97 7.17 20.65
C PHE A 111 9.98 5.82 19.94
N VAL A 112 9.56 4.75 20.63
CA VAL A 112 9.50 3.39 20.08
C VAL A 112 8.23 2.72 20.59
N ASN A 113 7.37 2.36 19.63
CA ASN A 113 6.16 1.61 19.89
C ASN A 113 6.20 0.29 19.10
N TRP A 114 6.30 -0.83 19.83
CA TRP A 114 6.32 -2.17 19.22
C TRP A 114 4.93 -2.70 18.83
N GLU A 115 3.86 -1.96 19.13
CA GLU A 115 2.50 -2.44 18.86
C GLU A 115 2.12 -2.38 17.40
N PHE A 116 2.62 -1.37 16.67
CA PHE A 116 2.34 -1.19 15.25
C PHE A 116 3.59 -0.74 14.50
N GLN A 117 3.80 -1.31 13.32
CA GLN A 117 4.91 -0.96 12.44
C GLN A 117 4.39 -0.21 11.21
N ASN A 118 5.20 0.70 10.65
CA ASN A 118 4.81 1.54 9.55
C ASN A 118 4.49 0.78 8.24
N VAL A 119 3.68 1.37 7.38
CA VAL A 119 3.21 0.80 6.11
C VAL A 119 4.35 0.42 5.14
N MET A 120 5.53 1.04 5.25
CA MET A 120 6.66 0.70 4.38
C MET A 120 7.19 -0.71 4.67
N ILE A 121 7.00 -1.23 5.90
CA ILE A 121 7.30 -2.62 6.26
C ILE A 121 6.33 -3.55 5.53
N THR A 122 5.03 -3.26 5.50
CA THR A 122 4.06 -4.02 4.70
C THR A 122 4.46 -4.07 3.23
N LEU A 123 4.83 -2.92 2.66
CA LEU A 123 5.27 -2.83 1.27
C LEU A 123 6.58 -3.59 1.03
N LEU A 124 7.52 -3.58 1.99
CA LEU A 124 8.77 -4.35 1.91
C LEU A 124 8.50 -5.85 1.93
N LEU A 125 7.69 -6.32 2.87
CA LEU A 125 7.27 -7.74 2.94
C LEU A 125 6.58 -8.16 1.64
N GLY A 126 5.66 -7.34 1.14
CA GLY A 126 5.02 -7.55 -0.16
C GLY A 126 6.02 -7.63 -1.31
N LEU A 127 7.02 -6.75 -1.34
CA LEU A 127 8.06 -6.77 -2.37
C LEU A 127 8.92 -8.05 -2.34
N ILE A 128 9.29 -8.51 -1.14
CA ILE A 128 10.04 -9.75 -0.96
C ILE A 128 9.19 -10.97 -1.37
N MET A 129 7.92 -10.98 -0.99
CA MET A 129 6.95 -11.98 -1.42
C MET A 129 6.86 -12.04 -2.95
N LEU A 130 6.73 -10.89 -3.62
CA LEU A 130 6.66 -10.83 -5.09
C LEU A 130 7.90 -11.43 -5.76
N GLU A 131 9.09 -11.22 -5.19
CA GLU A 131 10.34 -11.82 -5.71
C GLU A 131 10.30 -13.36 -5.63
N LEU A 132 9.75 -13.92 -4.55
CA LEU A 132 9.60 -15.37 -4.40
C LEU A 132 8.55 -15.92 -5.38
N LEU A 133 7.41 -15.24 -5.52
CA LEU A 133 6.37 -15.64 -6.47
C LEU A 133 6.88 -15.63 -7.92
N GLU A 134 7.64 -14.61 -8.31
CA GLU A 134 8.23 -14.50 -9.64
C GLU A 134 9.24 -15.64 -9.90
N ARG A 135 10.03 -16.01 -8.90
CA ARG A 135 10.97 -17.15 -9.02
C ARG A 135 10.22 -18.48 -9.23
N LEU A 136 9.08 -18.66 -8.60
CA LEU A 136 8.22 -19.83 -8.80
C LEU A 136 7.60 -19.83 -10.21
N ASP A 137 7.12 -18.66 -10.69
CA ASP A 137 6.60 -18.52 -12.06
C ASP A 137 7.67 -18.88 -13.12
N ILE A 138 8.90 -18.42 -12.96
CA ILE A 138 10.02 -18.72 -13.87
C ILE A 138 10.35 -20.21 -13.84
N ARG A 139 10.38 -20.83 -12.66
CA ARG A 139 10.61 -22.29 -12.54
C ARG A 139 9.54 -23.10 -13.28
N LYS A 140 8.28 -22.73 -13.10
CA LYS A 140 7.15 -23.35 -13.83
C LYS A 140 7.33 -23.24 -15.33
N LYS A 141 7.63 -22.04 -15.84
CA LYS A 141 7.85 -21.81 -17.27
C LYS A 141 8.99 -22.68 -17.81
N ASN A 142 10.13 -22.70 -17.13
CA ASN A 142 11.28 -23.51 -17.53
C ASN A 142 10.99 -25.02 -17.52
N ALA A 143 10.18 -25.51 -16.57
CA ALA A 143 9.75 -26.89 -16.50
C ALA A 143 8.82 -27.27 -17.67
N LEU A 144 7.92 -26.36 -18.04
CA LEU A 144 7.06 -26.53 -19.23
C LEU A 144 7.87 -26.56 -20.53
N ASP A 145 8.80 -25.62 -20.70
CA ASP A 145 9.65 -25.52 -21.88
C ASP A 145 10.56 -26.76 -22.05
N GLN A 146 10.89 -27.46 -20.95
CA GLN A 146 11.66 -28.70 -20.93
C GLN A 146 10.80 -29.98 -21.07
N GLY A 147 9.50 -29.86 -21.28
CA GLY A 147 8.57 -30.99 -21.40
C GLY A 147 8.40 -31.82 -20.12
N ARG A 148 8.87 -31.30 -18.97
CA ARG A 148 8.82 -32.02 -17.67
C ARG A 148 7.49 -31.94 -16.94
N SER A 149 6.55 -31.16 -17.46
CA SER A 149 5.26 -30.93 -16.81
C SER A 149 4.13 -31.53 -17.65
N HIS A 150 3.81 -32.78 -17.38
CA HIS A 150 2.59 -33.46 -17.82
C HIS A 150 1.52 -33.56 -16.74
N ILE A 151 1.63 -32.77 -15.66
CA ILE A 151 0.60 -32.80 -14.61
C ILE A 151 -0.48 -31.80 -14.97
N SER A 152 -1.36 -32.23 -15.85
CA SER A 152 -2.68 -31.64 -16.12
C SER A 152 -3.62 -32.07 -14.98
N GLY A 153 -3.65 -31.31 -13.88
CA GLY A 153 -4.54 -31.57 -12.76
C GLY A 153 -4.68 -30.34 -11.85
N ALA A 154 -5.76 -30.29 -11.07
CA ALA A 154 -6.10 -29.20 -10.14
C ALA A 154 -5.04 -28.95 -9.05
N PHE A 155 -4.09 -29.87 -8.85
CA PHE A 155 -2.99 -29.79 -7.89
C PHE A 155 -1.66 -29.53 -8.64
N GLN A 156 -1.42 -28.28 -9.04
CA GLN A 156 -0.10 -27.88 -9.53
C GLN A 156 0.78 -27.55 -8.31
N PRO A 157 1.91 -28.25 -8.09
CA PRO A 157 2.80 -28.03 -6.94
C PRO A 157 3.32 -26.58 -6.86
N GLU A 158 3.45 -25.90 -8.01
CA GLU A 158 3.84 -24.49 -8.07
C GLU A 158 2.75 -23.57 -7.54
N LEU A 159 1.47 -23.87 -7.79
CA LEU A 159 0.36 -23.10 -7.23
C LEU A 159 0.30 -23.25 -5.71
N LEU A 160 0.46 -24.49 -5.20
CA LEU A 160 0.52 -24.74 -3.76
C LEU A 160 1.71 -24.01 -3.11
N ALA A 161 2.87 -24.00 -3.78
CA ALA A 161 4.04 -23.26 -3.30
C ALA A 161 3.79 -21.74 -3.27
N GLN A 162 3.13 -21.18 -4.28
CA GLN A 162 2.75 -19.77 -4.30
C GLN A 162 1.76 -19.44 -3.18
N LEU A 163 0.72 -20.25 -2.99
CA LEU A 163 -0.25 -20.09 -1.90
C LEU A 163 0.43 -20.18 -0.53
N PHE A 164 1.35 -21.12 -0.35
CA PHE A 164 2.14 -21.25 0.88
C PHE A 164 3.01 -20.00 1.13
N VAL A 165 3.70 -19.47 0.11
CA VAL A 165 4.48 -18.23 0.22
C VAL A 165 3.59 -17.07 0.65
N ILE A 166 2.43 -16.88 0.01
CA ILE A 166 1.50 -15.80 0.37
C ILE A 166 1.03 -15.97 1.81
N PHE A 167 0.61 -17.18 2.20
CA PHE A 167 0.18 -17.49 3.56
C PHE A 167 1.28 -17.17 4.58
N LEU A 168 2.52 -17.58 4.31
CA LEU A 168 3.67 -17.33 5.18
C LEU A 168 3.89 -15.82 5.38
N PHE A 169 3.83 -15.01 4.30
CA PHE A 169 3.98 -13.57 4.42
C PHE A 169 2.80 -12.88 5.09
N CYS A 170 1.58 -13.41 4.95
CA CYS A 170 0.43 -12.95 5.74
C CYS A 170 0.65 -13.19 7.24
N VAL A 171 1.15 -14.37 7.61
CA VAL A 171 1.48 -14.70 9.02
C VAL A 171 2.60 -13.80 9.54
N ILE A 172 3.66 -13.59 8.75
CA ILE A 172 4.77 -12.68 9.14
C ILE A 172 4.22 -11.26 9.36
N ALA A 173 3.41 -10.73 8.43
CA ALA A 173 2.83 -9.40 8.55
C ALA A 173 1.96 -9.26 9.81
N TRP A 174 1.18 -10.29 10.12
CA TRP A 174 0.35 -10.34 11.32
C TRP A 174 1.20 -10.37 12.61
N ILE A 175 2.28 -11.19 12.65
CA ILE A 175 3.19 -11.26 13.82
C ILE A 175 3.93 -9.93 14.02
N VAL A 176 4.41 -9.32 12.93
CA VAL A 176 5.12 -8.04 12.95
C VAL A 176 4.18 -6.87 13.26
N ARG A 177 2.86 -7.06 13.12
CA ARG A 177 1.82 -6.03 13.30
C ARG A 177 2.05 -4.80 12.42
N CYS A 178 2.45 -5.02 11.17
CA CYS A 178 2.64 -3.92 10.23
C CYS A 178 1.29 -3.31 9.80
N ASP A 179 1.29 -2.03 9.47
CA ASP A 179 0.10 -1.32 8.98
C ASP A 179 -0.49 -2.04 7.77
N TYR A 180 -1.83 -2.21 7.76
CA TYR A 180 -2.58 -3.07 6.82
C TYR A 180 -2.27 -4.58 6.90
N ASP A 181 -1.38 -5.04 7.77
CA ASP A 181 -1.26 -6.45 8.15
C ASP A 181 -1.34 -7.43 6.95
N TYR A 182 -1.96 -8.62 7.13
CA TYR A 182 -2.20 -9.60 6.08
C TYR A 182 -3.09 -9.06 4.94
N THR A 183 -3.91 -8.05 5.21
CA THR A 183 -4.80 -7.47 4.19
C THR A 183 -4.02 -6.78 3.08
N GLY A 184 -2.93 -6.12 3.44
CA GLY A 184 -2.02 -5.48 2.49
C GLY A 184 -1.22 -6.50 1.67
N ILE A 185 -0.72 -7.55 2.30
CA ILE A 185 -0.01 -8.64 1.64
C ILE A 185 -0.90 -9.32 0.60
N MET A 186 -2.14 -9.66 0.97
CA MET A 186 -3.11 -10.26 0.07
C MET A 186 -3.46 -9.33 -1.09
N LEU A 187 -3.65 -8.04 -0.83
CA LEU A 187 -3.90 -7.08 -1.90
C LEU A 187 -2.74 -7.06 -2.92
N ILE A 188 -1.50 -6.97 -2.45
CA ILE A 188 -0.31 -7.00 -3.31
C ILE A 188 -0.26 -8.31 -4.12
N ALA A 189 -0.55 -9.46 -3.51
CA ALA A 189 -0.60 -10.75 -4.19
C ALA A 189 -1.69 -10.78 -5.28
N ILE A 190 -2.90 -10.28 -4.98
CA ILE A 190 -4.01 -10.21 -5.94
C ILE A 190 -3.65 -9.32 -7.12
N LEU A 191 -3.11 -8.13 -6.87
CA LEU A 191 -2.69 -7.21 -7.92
C LEU A 191 -1.59 -7.83 -8.82
N TYR A 192 -0.67 -8.60 -8.25
CA TYR A 192 0.35 -9.32 -9.00
C TYR A 192 -0.23 -10.51 -9.79
N TRP A 193 -1.11 -11.31 -9.22
CA TRP A 193 -1.69 -12.47 -9.91
C TRP A 193 -2.52 -12.06 -11.13
N PHE A 194 -3.30 -10.97 -11.02
CA PHE A 194 -4.12 -10.45 -12.10
C PHE A 194 -3.41 -9.39 -12.96
N ARG A 195 -2.07 -9.27 -12.87
CA ARG A 195 -1.28 -8.24 -13.60
C ARG A 195 -1.44 -8.25 -15.11
N TRP A 196 -1.87 -9.38 -15.68
CA TRP A 196 -2.04 -9.56 -17.11
C TRP A 196 -3.30 -8.87 -17.66
N ASP A 197 -4.33 -8.75 -16.84
CA ASP A 197 -5.58 -8.07 -17.20
C ASP A 197 -5.96 -7.06 -16.11
N ARG A 198 -5.87 -5.78 -16.46
CA ARG A 198 -6.13 -4.68 -15.55
C ARG A 198 -7.56 -4.65 -15.04
N LYS A 199 -8.54 -5.09 -15.86
CA LYS A 199 -9.95 -5.14 -15.47
C LYS A 199 -10.15 -6.13 -14.31
N TYR A 200 -9.68 -7.37 -14.49
CA TYR A 200 -9.77 -8.38 -13.44
C TYR A 200 -8.95 -8.02 -12.21
N MET A 201 -7.76 -7.42 -12.40
CA MET A 201 -6.94 -6.93 -11.30
C MET A 201 -7.69 -5.90 -10.43
N CYS A 202 -8.35 -4.91 -11.07
CA CYS A 202 -9.10 -3.90 -10.33
C CYS A 202 -10.35 -4.47 -9.66
N ILE A 203 -11.09 -5.37 -10.32
CA ILE A 203 -12.26 -6.03 -9.74
C ILE A 203 -11.87 -6.88 -8.55
N ALA A 204 -10.87 -7.76 -8.68
CA ALA A 204 -10.43 -8.64 -7.60
C ALA A 204 -9.88 -7.86 -6.41
N GLY A 205 -9.05 -6.82 -6.67
CA GLY A 205 -8.53 -5.95 -5.61
C GLY A 205 -9.63 -5.17 -4.89
N PHE A 206 -10.61 -4.63 -5.63
CA PHE A 206 -11.76 -3.96 -5.03
C PHE A 206 -12.59 -4.90 -4.16
N LEU A 207 -12.93 -6.10 -4.67
CA LEU A 207 -13.70 -7.08 -3.91
C LEU A 207 -12.99 -7.49 -2.62
N TRP A 208 -11.68 -7.73 -2.69
CA TRP A 208 -10.88 -8.03 -1.49
C TRP A 208 -10.97 -6.90 -0.46
N MET A 209 -10.70 -5.65 -0.87
CA MET A 209 -10.75 -4.51 0.04
C MET A 209 -12.15 -4.23 0.57
N ALA A 210 -13.20 -4.46 -0.23
CA ALA A 210 -14.58 -4.28 0.18
C ALA A 210 -15.00 -5.31 1.25
N VAL A 211 -14.61 -6.58 1.07
CA VAL A 211 -14.90 -7.65 2.04
C VAL A 211 -14.21 -7.40 3.38
N ILE A 212 -12.93 -7.01 3.35
CA ILE A 212 -12.15 -6.79 4.57
C ILE A 212 -12.61 -5.55 5.32
N ASN A 213 -12.88 -4.44 4.63
CA ASN A 213 -13.25 -3.21 5.32
C ASN A 213 -14.63 -3.22 5.94
N GLN A 214 -15.56 -4.06 5.48
CA GLN A 214 -16.95 -4.25 5.99
C GLN A 214 -17.74 -2.95 6.28
N ILE A 215 -17.15 -1.78 6.14
CA ILE A 215 -17.74 -0.48 6.41
C ILE A 215 -18.20 0.13 5.09
N LEU A 216 -19.51 0.13 4.85
CA LEU A 216 -20.14 0.63 3.62
C LEU A 216 -19.68 2.05 3.23
N VAL A 217 -19.39 2.89 4.20
CA VAL A 217 -18.92 4.27 3.98
C VAL A 217 -17.59 4.35 3.22
N TYR A 218 -16.74 3.32 3.28
CA TYR A 218 -15.47 3.30 2.54
C TYR A 218 -15.58 2.80 1.10
N LEU A 219 -16.68 2.14 0.73
CA LEU A 219 -16.84 1.55 -0.61
C LEU A 219 -16.68 2.55 -1.76
N PRO A 220 -17.25 3.76 -1.71
CA PRO A 220 -17.11 4.72 -2.82
C PRO A 220 -15.65 5.14 -3.05
N THR A 221 -14.87 5.38 -2.00
CA THR A 221 -13.46 5.78 -2.13
C THR A 221 -12.55 4.62 -2.49
N LEU A 222 -12.85 3.42 -2.00
CA LEU A 222 -12.19 2.20 -2.47
C LEU A 222 -12.47 1.97 -3.97
N ALA A 223 -13.71 2.08 -4.40
CA ALA A 223 -14.07 1.99 -5.83
C ALA A 223 -13.31 3.05 -6.65
N LEU A 224 -13.29 4.31 -6.17
CA LEU A 224 -12.55 5.39 -6.82
C LEU A 224 -11.05 5.06 -6.97
N SER A 225 -10.41 4.46 -5.94
CA SER A 225 -9.00 4.08 -6.04
C SER A 225 -8.75 3.08 -7.18
N PHE A 226 -9.61 2.08 -7.35
CA PHE A 226 -9.49 1.09 -8.43
C PHE A 226 -9.89 1.65 -9.81
N VAL A 227 -10.82 2.62 -9.88
CA VAL A 227 -11.07 3.38 -11.11
C VAL A 227 -9.83 4.18 -11.52
N LEU A 228 -9.16 4.86 -10.59
CA LEU A 228 -7.92 5.59 -10.86
C LEU A 228 -6.80 4.64 -11.33
N ILE A 229 -6.67 3.47 -10.73
CA ILE A 229 -5.73 2.42 -11.14
C ILE A 229 -6.10 1.91 -12.55
N PHE A 230 -7.38 1.71 -12.85
CA PHE A 230 -7.84 1.29 -14.17
C PHE A 230 -7.47 2.31 -15.26
N LEU A 231 -7.56 3.60 -14.95
CA LEU A 231 -7.19 4.70 -15.84
C LEU A 231 -5.68 4.90 -16.01
N TYR A 232 -4.83 4.09 -15.36
CA TYR A 232 -3.38 4.17 -15.53
C TYR A 232 -2.96 3.87 -16.96
N ASN A 233 -2.18 4.75 -17.56
CA ASN A 233 -1.78 4.68 -18.98
C ASN A 233 -0.50 3.85 -19.25
N GLY A 234 0.06 3.18 -18.25
CA GLY A 234 1.27 2.36 -18.39
C GLY A 234 2.57 3.18 -18.45
N THR A 235 2.53 4.50 -18.21
CA THR A 235 3.73 5.34 -18.23
C THR A 235 4.07 5.87 -16.84
N ARG A 236 5.37 5.96 -16.54
CA ARG A 236 5.82 6.52 -15.26
C ARG A 236 5.50 8.01 -15.12
N GLY A 237 5.49 8.74 -16.21
CA GLY A 237 5.45 10.19 -16.22
C GLY A 237 6.84 10.85 -15.99
N LYS A 238 6.94 12.15 -16.29
CA LYS A 238 8.18 12.93 -16.08
C LYS A 238 8.32 13.26 -14.58
N GLY A 239 9.28 12.68 -13.90
CA GLY A 239 9.56 12.95 -12.48
C GLY A 239 11.04 13.11 -12.23
N LYS A 240 11.43 14.11 -11.42
CA LYS A 240 12.83 14.52 -11.22
C LYS A 240 13.61 13.68 -10.21
N SER A 241 12.97 13.05 -9.21
CA SER A 241 13.69 12.31 -8.16
C SER A 241 13.04 10.99 -7.81
N LYS A 242 13.88 9.93 -7.76
CA LYS A 242 13.48 8.60 -7.27
C LYS A 242 13.26 8.61 -5.74
N TYR A 243 14.00 9.45 -5.04
CA TYR A 243 14.04 9.49 -3.57
C TYR A 243 12.95 10.36 -2.96
N ALA A 244 12.44 11.35 -3.69
CA ALA A 244 11.43 12.28 -3.17
C ALA A 244 10.20 11.55 -2.56
N GLY A 245 9.78 10.44 -3.18
CA GLY A 245 8.66 9.66 -2.67
C GLY A 245 8.96 8.86 -1.41
N TYR A 246 10.19 8.38 -1.25
CA TYR A 246 10.60 7.66 -0.04
C TYR A 246 10.82 8.62 1.13
N LEU A 247 11.49 9.75 0.87
CA LEU A 247 11.75 10.75 1.90
C LEU A 247 10.49 11.45 2.37
N PHE A 248 9.50 11.61 1.49
CA PHE A 248 8.24 12.27 1.83
C PHE A 248 7.52 11.58 3.00
N TYR A 249 7.51 10.23 3.04
CA TYR A 249 6.79 9.48 4.06
C TYR A 249 7.31 9.75 5.49
N PRO A 250 8.60 9.57 5.83
CA PRO A 250 9.08 9.93 7.17
C PRO A 250 9.06 11.44 7.44
N ALA A 251 9.31 12.27 6.41
CA ALA A 251 9.38 13.72 6.60
C ALA A 251 8.05 14.34 7.01
N HIS A 252 6.93 13.99 6.35
CA HIS A 252 5.63 14.57 6.70
C HIS A 252 5.14 14.10 8.08
N MET A 253 5.42 12.84 8.47
CA MET A 253 5.11 12.35 9.82
C MET A 253 5.91 13.08 10.89
N ALA A 254 7.22 13.27 10.66
CA ALA A 254 8.06 14.04 11.57
C ALA A 254 7.56 15.49 11.71
N VAL A 255 7.20 16.14 10.60
CA VAL A 255 6.64 17.50 10.63
C VAL A 255 5.32 17.54 11.39
N PHE A 256 4.42 16.58 11.17
CA PHE A 256 3.13 16.55 11.86
C PHE A 256 3.30 16.28 13.36
N ALA A 257 4.17 15.32 13.73
CA ALA A 257 4.49 15.06 15.12
C ALA A 257 5.10 16.30 15.80
N LEU A 258 6.02 16.99 15.12
CA LEU A 258 6.62 18.23 15.64
C LEU A 258 5.57 19.33 15.85
N ILE A 259 4.70 19.58 14.85
CA ILE A 259 3.62 20.58 14.98
C ILE A 259 2.71 20.21 16.14
N TYR A 260 2.33 18.93 16.28
CA TYR A 260 1.46 18.46 17.35
C TYR A 260 2.06 18.64 18.74
N THR A 261 3.40 18.64 18.87
CA THR A 261 4.10 18.89 20.16
C THR A 261 3.92 20.33 20.65
N PHE A 262 3.73 21.28 19.72
CA PHE A 262 3.61 22.70 20.04
C PHE A 262 2.16 23.22 20.09
N LEU A 263 1.18 22.36 19.86
CA LEU A 263 -0.26 22.66 19.99
C LEU A 263 -0.78 22.23 21.36
#